data_d08178a61188c34230b9aafb30f4c960
#
_entry.id   d08178a61188c34230b9aafb30f4c960
#
_cell.length_a   1.000
_cell.length_b   1.000
_cell.length_c   1.000
_cell.angle_alpha   90.00
_cell.angle_beta   90.00
_cell.angle_gamma   90.00
#
_symmetry.space_group_name_H-M   'P 1'
#
loop_
_entity.id
_entity.type
_entity.pdbx_description
1 polymer ?
#
loop_
_entity_poly.entity_id
_entity_poly.type
_entity_poly.pdbx_seq_one_letter_code
_entity_poly.pdbx_strand_id
1 'polypeptide(L)'
;MESKMSNKFLSTTSAFLLSTSMLVADVPKVTVDIAPVHSLVSKVMNGVGKPDLIIPAGASPHEYQLKPSNAKSLQNADIVFWIGEDLTPWLEKGLSSLTQDASITSLLGVDGIKLLSFREGALFEAHDHGDHDDHDDHDDH
;
A
#
# COMPACT_ATOMS: atom_id res chain seq x y z
N MET A 1 -82.95 -21.84 -28.89
CA MET A 1 -81.67 -22.14 -29.50
C MET A 1 -80.64 -21.24 -28.81
N GLU A 2 -80.03 -21.71 -27.73
CA GLU A 2 -79.09 -20.94 -26.91
C GLU A 2 -77.67 -21.31 -27.26
N SER A 3 -76.89 -20.33 -27.76
CA SER A 3 -75.45 -20.50 -28.02
C SER A 3 -74.65 -20.12 -26.77
N LYS A 4 -74.07 -21.08 -26.18
CA LYS A 4 -73.21 -21.01 -25.03
C LYS A 4 -71.84 -20.47 -25.39
N MET A 5 -71.59 -19.20 -25.09
CA MET A 5 -70.23 -18.62 -25.24
C MET A 5 -69.28 -19.04 -24.08
N SER A 6 -68.28 -19.83 -24.40
CA SER A 6 -67.28 -20.29 -23.46
C SER A 6 -66.13 -19.28 -23.41
N ASN A 7 -66.04 -18.50 -22.30
CA ASN A 7 -64.90 -17.61 -22.03
C ASN A 7 -63.71 -18.42 -21.49
N LYS A 8 -62.68 -18.61 -22.33
CA LYS A 8 -61.39 -19.12 -21.90
C LYS A 8 -60.58 -17.97 -21.36
N PHE A 9 -60.49 -17.89 -20.05
CA PHE A 9 -59.47 -16.99 -19.41
C PHE A 9 -58.10 -17.59 -19.60
N LEU A 10 -57.32 -16.91 -20.44
CA LEU A 10 -55.89 -17.22 -20.62
C LEU A 10 -55.09 -16.51 -19.54
N SER A 11 -54.72 -17.25 -18.51
CA SER A 11 -53.92 -16.75 -17.39
C SER A 11 -52.46 -16.69 -17.84
N THR A 12 -51.97 -15.50 -18.17
CA THR A 12 -50.59 -15.26 -18.53
C THR A 12 -49.77 -15.03 -17.25
N THR A 13 -49.13 -16.09 -16.75
CA THR A 13 -48.21 -15.99 -15.61
C THR A 13 -46.89 -15.43 -16.13
N SER A 14 -46.66 -14.13 -15.92
CA SER A 14 -45.39 -13.47 -16.24
C SER A 14 -44.33 -13.86 -15.19
N ALA A 15 -43.42 -14.75 -15.52
CA ALA A 15 -42.30 -15.08 -14.68
C ALA A 15 -41.25 -13.97 -14.76
N PHE A 16 -41.17 -13.15 -13.71
CA PHE A 16 -40.17 -12.10 -13.57
C PHE A 16 -38.88 -12.75 -13.10
N LEU A 17 -37.94 -12.99 -14.03
CA LEU A 17 -36.58 -13.48 -13.75
C LEU A 17 -35.76 -12.32 -13.16
N LEU A 18 -35.63 -12.29 -11.83
CA LEU A 18 -34.66 -11.42 -11.14
C LEU A 18 -33.26 -11.90 -11.43
N SER A 19 -32.63 -11.30 -12.44
CA SER A 19 -31.18 -11.43 -12.69
C SER A 19 -30.42 -10.71 -11.59
N THR A 20 -30.01 -11.42 -10.55
CA THR A 20 -29.05 -10.93 -9.56
C THR A 20 -27.66 -10.90 -10.20
N SER A 21 -27.26 -9.75 -10.74
CA SER A 21 -25.88 -9.51 -11.14
C SER A 21 -25.02 -9.50 -9.88
N MET A 22 -24.21 -10.55 -9.67
CA MET A 22 -23.17 -10.53 -8.65
C MET A 22 -22.11 -9.52 -9.09
N LEU A 23 -22.11 -8.35 -8.46
CA LEU A 23 -20.99 -7.42 -8.52
C LEU A 23 -19.80 -8.11 -7.82
N VAL A 24 -18.89 -8.71 -8.58
CA VAL A 24 -17.60 -9.11 -8.07
C VAL A 24 -16.77 -7.82 -7.98
N ALA A 25 -16.60 -7.33 -6.76
CA ALA A 25 -15.67 -6.23 -6.53
C ALA A 25 -14.25 -6.73 -6.81
N ASP A 26 -13.51 -6.02 -7.66
CA ASP A 26 -12.11 -6.32 -7.90
C ASP A 26 -11.30 -6.16 -6.61
N VAL A 27 -10.43 -7.13 -6.35
CA VAL A 27 -9.54 -7.10 -5.20
C VAL A 27 -8.47 -6.02 -5.44
N PRO A 28 -8.32 -5.04 -4.53
CA PRO A 28 -7.32 -4.01 -4.72
C PRO A 28 -5.90 -4.60 -4.73
N LYS A 29 -5.09 -4.12 -5.65
CA LYS A 29 -3.65 -4.43 -5.73
C LYS A 29 -2.93 -3.56 -4.71
N VAL A 30 -2.43 -4.19 -3.67
CA VAL A 30 -1.74 -3.50 -2.58
C VAL A 30 -0.24 -3.75 -2.68
N THR A 31 0.55 -2.69 -2.60
CA THR A 31 2.01 -2.75 -2.56
C THR A 31 2.51 -2.18 -1.24
N VAL A 32 3.50 -2.82 -0.62
CA VAL A 32 4.10 -2.39 0.65
C VAL A 32 5.62 -2.34 0.55
N ASP A 33 6.24 -1.49 1.34
CA ASP A 33 7.70 -1.27 1.32
C ASP A 33 8.49 -2.40 1.98
N ILE A 34 8.19 -2.75 3.24
CA ILE A 34 9.01 -3.66 4.07
C ILE A 34 8.24 -4.89 4.58
N ALA A 35 8.97 -5.93 4.93
CA ALA A 35 8.42 -7.20 5.38
C ALA A 35 7.50 -7.13 6.62
N PRO A 36 7.75 -6.33 7.67
CA PRO A 36 6.82 -6.17 8.78
C PRO A 36 5.46 -5.64 8.34
N VAL A 37 5.43 -4.60 7.51
CA VAL A 37 4.18 -4.03 6.95
C VAL A 37 3.48 -5.07 6.08
N HIS A 38 4.23 -5.79 5.24
CA HIS A 38 3.70 -6.86 4.42
C HIS A 38 2.99 -7.94 5.26
N SER A 39 3.57 -8.33 6.40
CA SER A 39 2.96 -9.31 7.30
C SER A 39 1.62 -8.84 7.88
N LEU A 40 1.52 -7.56 8.25
CA LEU A 40 0.28 -6.97 8.76
C LEU A 40 -0.79 -6.88 7.68
N VAL A 41 -0.43 -6.34 6.51
CA VAL A 41 -1.35 -6.19 5.37
C VAL A 41 -1.80 -7.57 4.87
N SER A 42 -0.92 -8.56 4.82
CA SER A 42 -1.27 -9.94 4.44
C SER A 42 -2.31 -10.56 5.38
N LYS A 43 -2.27 -10.24 6.68
CA LYS A 43 -3.31 -10.69 7.63
C LYS A 43 -4.65 -10.03 7.36
N VAL A 44 -4.66 -8.74 7.05
CA VAL A 44 -5.89 -8.01 6.72
C VAL A 44 -6.48 -8.51 5.41
N MET A 45 -5.65 -8.79 4.41
CA MET A 45 -6.06 -9.27 3.09
C MET A 45 -6.32 -10.80 3.03
N ASN A 46 -6.26 -11.48 4.16
CA ASN A 46 -6.42 -12.95 4.18
C ASN A 46 -7.77 -13.38 3.60
N GLY A 47 -7.73 -14.29 2.64
CA GLY A 47 -8.92 -14.76 1.91
C GLY A 47 -9.41 -13.83 0.79
N VAL A 48 -8.82 -12.65 0.64
CA VAL A 48 -9.19 -11.65 -0.38
C VAL A 48 -8.08 -11.53 -1.43
N GLY A 49 -6.82 -11.32 -1.01
CA GLY A 49 -5.69 -11.13 -1.90
C GLY A 49 -4.35 -11.22 -1.19
N LYS A 50 -3.29 -10.83 -1.89
CA LYS A 50 -1.93 -10.79 -1.33
C LYS A 50 -1.29 -9.46 -1.72
N PRO A 51 -0.64 -8.75 -0.78
CA PRO A 51 0.12 -7.56 -1.11
C PRO A 51 1.45 -7.91 -1.78
N ASP A 52 1.94 -7.01 -2.63
CA ASP A 52 3.30 -7.07 -3.18
C ASP A 52 4.28 -6.43 -2.20
N LEU A 53 5.50 -7.01 -2.10
CA LEU A 53 6.58 -6.51 -1.25
C LEU A 53 7.70 -5.92 -2.11
N ILE A 54 8.11 -4.68 -1.82
CA ILE A 54 9.21 -4.01 -2.54
C ILE A 54 10.56 -4.47 -2.03
N ILE A 55 10.79 -4.36 -0.73
CA ILE A 55 12.08 -4.63 -0.08
C ILE A 55 12.00 -6.01 0.59
N PRO A 56 12.69 -7.02 0.04
CA PRO A 56 12.64 -8.36 0.61
C PRO A 56 13.25 -8.41 2.00
N ALA A 57 12.83 -9.39 2.80
CA ALA A 57 13.41 -9.61 4.13
C ALA A 57 14.93 -9.78 4.05
N GLY A 58 15.65 -9.09 4.95
CA GLY A 58 17.11 -9.11 5.02
C GLY A 58 17.83 -8.08 4.13
N ALA A 59 17.11 -7.37 3.25
CA ALA A 59 17.69 -6.23 2.54
C ALA A 59 17.62 -4.95 3.39
N SER A 60 18.63 -4.07 3.23
CA SER A 60 18.66 -2.75 3.88
C SER A 60 17.63 -1.82 3.24
N PRO A 61 16.66 -1.28 4.00
CA PRO A 61 15.69 -0.33 3.46
C PRO A 61 16.33 0.97 2.95
N HIS A 62 17.39 1.44 3.60
CA HIS A 62 18.05 2.71 3.25
C HIS A 62 18.83 2.65 1.93
N GLU A 63 19.35 1.47 1.56
CA GLU A 63 20.25 1.30 0.42
C GLU A 63 19.66 0.43 -0.70
N TYR A 64 18.36 0.09 -0.60
CA TYR A 64 17.72 -0.75 -1.59
C TYR A 64 17.50 0.00 -2.91
N GLN A 65 17.77 -0.70 -4.02
CA GLN A 65 17.54 -0.17 -5.36
C GLN A 65 16.26 -0.75 -5.95
N LEU A 66 15.41 0.10 -6.48
CA LEU A 66 14.15 -0.30 -7.10
C LEU A 66 14.40 -1.17 -8.33
N LYS A 67 13.93 -2.40 -8.29
CA LYS A 67 14.02 -3.34 -9.42
C LYS A 67 12.87 -3.11 -10.41
N PRO A 68 13.01 -3.50 -11.68
CA PRO A 68 11.92 -3.37 -12.66
C PRO A 68 10.62 -4.05 -12.24
N SER A 69 10.69 -5.18 -11.52
CA SER A 69 9.52 -5.85 -10.96
C SER A 69 8.81 -5.01 -9.92
N ASN A 70 9.56 -4.34 -9.03
CA ASN A 70 8.99 -3.45 -8.02
C ASN A 70 8.36 -2.20 -8.66
N ALA A 71 9.01 -1.63 -9.68
CA ALA A 71 8.43 -0.52 -10.44
C ALA A 71 7.09 -0.92 -11.09
N LYS A 72 7.00 -2.14 -11.62
CA LYS A 72 5.75 -2.67 -12.17
C LYS A 72 4.68 -2.86 -11.10
N SER A 73 5.02 -3.37 -9.90
CA SER A 73 4.08 -3.48 -8.78
C SER A 73 3.55 -2.11 -8.36
N LEU A 74 4.41 -1.09 -8.28
CA LEU A 74 4.00 0.29 -7.98
C LEU A 74 3.08 0.88 -9.04
N GLN A 75 3.40 0.69 -10.33
CA GLN A 75 2.56 1.18 -11.44
C GLN A 75 1.17 0.56 -11.47
N ASN A 76 1.04 -0.67 -11.01
CA ASN A 76 -0.24 -1.39 -11.00
C ASN A 76 -0.96 -1.32 -9.64
N ALA A 77 -0.38 -0.68 -8.64
CA ALA A 77 -0.96 -0.60 -7.32
C ALA A 77 -2.20 0.31 -7.30
N ASP A 78 -3.23 -0.12 -6.59
CA ASP A 78 -4.39 0.69 -6.21
C ASP A 78 -4.12 1.38 -4.85
N ILE A 79 -3.34 0.71 -3.98
CA ILE A 79 -2.99 1.20 -2.64
C ILE A 79 -1.52 0.91 -2.36
N VAL A 80 -0.81 1.89 -1.81
CA VAL A 80 0.57 1.73 -1.34
C VAL A 80 0.66 2.11 0.13
N PHE A 81 1.21 1.21 0.96
CA PHE A 81 1.60 1.49 2.33
C PHE A 81 3.13 1.49 2.42
N TRP A 82 3.69 2.54 2.97
CA TRP A 82 5.12 2.66 3.22
C TRP A 82 5.37 3.33 4.56
N ILE A 83 6.50 3.07 5.19
CA ILE A 83 6.82 3.66 6.50
C ILE A 83 6.93 5.19 6.38
N GLY A 84 7.68 5.67 5.41
CA GLY A 84 7.90 7.10 5.19
C GLY A 84 9.32 7.36 4.67
N GLU A 85 9.61 8.63 4.37
CA GLU A 85 10.91 9.05 3.84
C GLU A 85 12.06 8.81 4.81
N ASP A 86 11.83 8.87 6.12
CA ASP A 86 12.84 8.59 7.15
C ASP A 86 13.46 7.19 7.01
N LEU A 87 12.69 6.22 6.53
CA LEU A 87 13.18 4.85 6.33
C LEU A 87 13.64 4.60 4.89
N THR A 88 12.91 5.11 3.91
CA THR A 88 13.14 4.84 2.48
C THR A 88 13.07 6.12 1.64
N PRO A 89 14.02 7.07 1.83
CA PRO A 89 14.00 8.37 1.14
C PRO A 89 14.04 8.23 -0.39
N TRP A 90 14.72 7.22 -0.91
CA TRP A 90 14.82 6.92 -2.34
C TRP A 90 13.47 6.51 -2.95
N LEU A 91 12.53 5.98 -2.13
CA LEU A 91 11.24 5.48 -2.62
C LEU A 91 10.26 6.61 -2.93
N GLU A 92 10.34 7.75 -2.26
CA GLU A 92 9.46 8.90 -2.45
C GLU A 92 9.38 9.33 -3.92
N LYS A 93 10.54 9.46 -4.58
CA LYS A 93 10.61 9.78 -6.00
C LYS A 93 9.98 8.69 -6.88
N GLY A 94 10.15 7.42 -6.50
CA GLY A 94 9.50 6.29 -7.17
C GLY A 94 7.98 6.35 -7.02
N LEU A 95 7.49 6.63 -5.82
CA LEU A 95 6.06 6.78 -5.56
C LEU A 95 5.45 7.91 -6.38
N SER A 96 6.02 9.10 -6.35
CA SER A 96 5.49 10.26 -7.08
C SER A 96 5.47 10.08 -8.61
N SER A 97 6.37 9.26 -9.16
CA SER A 97 6.47 9.06 -10.61
C SER A 97 5.75 7.82 -11.14
N LEU A 98 5.57 6.78 -10.31
CA LEU A 98 5.04 5.48 -10.77
C LEU A 98 3.61 5.20 -10.31
N THR A 99 3.12 5.87 -9.25
CA THR A 99 1.81 5.58 -8.65
C THR A 99 0.82 6.72 -8.89
N GLN A 100 0.52 7.02 -10.15
CA GLN A 100 -0.31 8.18 -10.51
C GLN A 100 -1.75 8.11 -9.96
N ASP A 101 -2.33 6.91 -9.90
CA ASP A 101 -3.73 6.69 -9.50
C ASP A 101 -3.86 5.96 -8.15
N ALA A 102 -2.74 5.57 -7.52
CA ALA A 102 -2.77 4.83 -6.27
C ALA A 102 -2.99 5.73 -5.05
N SER A 103 -3.73 5.22 -4.06
CA SER A 103 -3.79 5.83 -2.73
C SER A 103 -2.50 5.50 -1.97
N ILE A 104 -1.71 6.51 -1.64
CA ILE A 104 -0.44 6.35 -0.91
C ILE A 104 -0.61 6.76 0.55
N THR A 105 -0.22 5.87 1.46
CA THR A 105 -0.24 6.14 2.90
C THR A 105 1.16 6.00 3.48
N SER A 106 1.71 7.11 3.99
CA SER A 106 2.90 7.09 4.86
C SER A 106 2.47 6.74 6.26
N LEU A 107 2.96 5.61 6.79
CA LEU A 107 2.53 5.09 8.09
C LEU A 107 3.02 5.95 9.26
N LEU A 108 4.19 6.59 9.15
CA LEU A 108 4.67 7.54 10.19
C LEU A 108 3.86 8.84 10.22
N GLY A 109 3.17 9.18 9.15
CA GLY A 109 2.34 10.39 9.04
C GLY A 109 0.86 10.18 9.40
N VAL A 110 0.44 8.96 9.80
CA VAL A 110 -0.96 8.70 10.14
C VAL A 110 -1.30 9.27 11.52
N ASP A 111 -2.43 9.97 11.62
CA ASP A 111 -2.92 10.51 12.88
C ASP A 111 -3.12 9.43 13.94
N GLY A 112 -2.72 9.74 15.17
CA GLY A 112 -2.87 8.83 16.32
C GLY A 112 -1.73 7.83 16.51
N ILE A 113 -0.72 7.81 15.63
CA ILE A 113 0.49 7.02 15.85
C ILE A 113 1.37 7.70 16.89
N LYS A 114 1.73 6.94 17.94
CA LYS A 114 2.69 7.39 18.95
C LYS A 114 4.10 6.99 18.53
N LEU A 115 4.90 7.96 18.13
CA LEU A 115 6.32 7.78 17.91
C LEU A 115 7.05 7.75 19.25
N LEU A 116 7.97 6.82 19.43
CA LEU A 116 8.83 6.71 20.60
C LEU A 116 10.22 7.24 20.22
N SER A 117 10.86 7.93 21.18
CA SER A 117 12.26 8.32 21.04
C SER A 117 13.17 7.09 20.94
N PHE A 118 14.31 7.28 20.31
CA PHE A 118 15.35 6.25 20.33
C PHE A 118 15.79 5.96 21.76
N ARG A 119 16.19 4.71 22.02
CA ARG A 119 16.72 4.35 23.32
C ARG A 119 18.11 4.96 23.49
N GLU A 120 18.27 5.71 24.57
CA GLU A 120 19.53 6.24 25.01
C GLU A 120 20.03 5.40 26.20
N GLY A 121 21.33 5.15 26.32
CA GLY A 121 21.92 4.42 27.43
C GLY A 121 23.23 3.72 27.08
N ALA A 122 23.87 3.09 28.09
CA ALA A 122 25.22 2.51 28.03
C ALA A 122 25.48 1.48 26.90
N LEU A 123 24.43 0.96 26.26
CA LEU A 123 24.51 0.03 25.13
C LEU A 123 24.09 0.69 23.79
N PHE A 124 23.64 1.93 23.84
CA PHE A 124 23.18 2.71 22.68
C PHE A 124 23.66 4.16 22.88
N GLU A 125 24.95 4.39 22.66
CA GLU A 125 25.48 5.74 22.65
C GLU A 125 24.87 6.49 21.46
N ALA A 126 24.30 7.69 21.76
CA ALA A 126 23.88 8.60 20.70
C ALA A 126 25.14 8.96 19.88
N HIS A 127 25.16 8.60 18.60
CA HIS A 127 26.18 9.08 17.70
C HIS A 127 25.88 10.54 17.42
N ASP A 128 26.44 11.42 18.26
CA ASP A 128 26.48 12.85 18.03
C ASP A 128 27.44 13.07 16.84
N HIS A 129 26.88 13.32 15.67
CA HIS A 129 27.63 13.83 14.53
C HIS A 129 27.90 15.32 14.79
N GLY A 130 28.79 15.58 15.73
CA GLY A 130 29.32 16.92 15.95
C GLY A 130 29.92 17.45 14.67
N ASP A 131 29.43 18.61 14.25
CA ASP A 131 29.94 19.41 13.16
C ASP A 131 31.44 19.60 13.33
N HIS A 132 32.24 18.95 12.49
CA HIS A 132 33.68 19.23 12.37
C HIS A 132 33.84 20.43 11.45
N ASP A 133 33.59 21.61 11.99
CA ASP A 133 34.10 22.86 11.46
C ASP A 133 35.54 23.07 11.98
N ASP A 134 36.48 22.31 11.47
CA ASP A 134 37.94 22.61 11.61
C ASP A 134 38.42 23.33 10.35
N HIS A 135 38.25 24.64 10.37
CA HIS A 135 39.05 25.56 9.53
C HIS A 135 40.42 25.71 10.15
N ASP A 136 41.35 24.92 9.69
CA ASP A 136 42.78 25.22 9.91
C ASP A 136 43.24 26.27 8.90
N ASP A 137 43.32 27.50 9.41
CA ASP A 137 44.08 28.59 8.83
C ASP A 137 45.58 28.20 8.83
N HIS A 138 46.16 27.92 7.67
CA HIS A 138 47.59 27.93 7.47
C HIS A 138 48.00 29.23 6.84
N ASP A 139 48.33 30.18 7.73
CA ASP A 139 49.22 31.28 7.41
C ASP A 139 50.68 30.84 7.51
N ASP A 140 51.44 31.27 6.49
CA ASP A 140 52.86 31.68 6.48
C ASP A 140 53.96 30.61 6.62
N HIS A 141 54.74 30.39 5.55
CA HIS A 141 56.05 31.02 5.28
C HIS A 141 56.58 30.52 3.93
#